data_574c91389c9915905317b4379f97ecee
#
_entry.id   574c91389c9915905317b4379f97ecee
#
_cell.length_a   1.000
_cell.length_b   1.000
_cell.length_c   1.000
_cell.angle_alpha   90.00
_cell.angle_beta   90.00
_cell.angle_gamma   90.00
#
_symmetry.space_group_name_H-M   'P 1'
#
loop_
_entity.id
_entity.type
_entity.pdbx_description
1 polymer ?
#
loop_
_entity_poly.entity_id
_entity_poly.type
_entity_poly.pdbx_seq_one_letter_code
_entity_poly.pdbx_strand_id
1 'polypeptide(L)'
;MTHPESERRAREVRRASAEAMNAYNATVPFNAWLGAEVVSADHEGVRLKVPWRVEFGGAPGMTHGGILAGIIDLSAYMALMAEKGGAGPTIDMRIDYHRSVVNGTLFTFAKLLRVGATISTVEVVVHDAEQRLIASGRCVFLSQGRKRAPDALPVDA
;
A
#
# COMPACT_ATOMS: atom_id res chain seq x y z
N MET A 1 -30.46 -16.78 8.92
CA MET A 1 -29.05 -16.92 9.34
C MET A 1 -28.22 -17.17 8.09
N THR A 2 -27.44 -16.21 7.65
CA THR A 2 -26.52 -16.37 6.52
C THR A 2 -25.33 -17.22 6.97
N HIS A 3 -24.98 -18.23 6.19
CA HIS A 3 -23.89 -19.16 6.51
C HIS A 3 -22.55 -18.43 6.45
N PRO A 4 -21.61 -18.60 7.40
CA PRO A 4 -20.32 -17.90 7.43
C PRO A 4 -19.49 -18.02 6.13
N GLU A 5 -19.65 -19.13 5.41
CA GLU A 5 -19.01 -19.34 4.10
C GLU A 5 -19.60 -18.48 2.97
N SER A 6 -20.89 -18.17 3.03
CA SER A 6 -21.53 -17.30 2.02
C SER A 6 -21.09 -15.84 2.21
N GLU A 7 -20.89 -15.40 3.46
CA GLU A 7 -20.36 -14.08 3.77
C GLU A 7 -18.87 -13.97 3.40
N ARG A 8 -18.09 -15.04 3.60
CA ARG A 8 -16.69 -15.11 3.19
C ARG A 8 -16.55 -15.04 1.67
N ARG A 9 -17.36 -15.79 0.91
CA ARG A 9 -17.42 -15.75 -0.56
C ARG A 9 -17.88 -14.39 -1.09
N ALA A 10 -18.89 -13.78 -0.45
CA ALA A 10 -19.37 -12.45 -0.82
C ALA A 10 -18.33 -11.36 -0.53
N ARG A 11 -17.45 -11.56 0.45
CA ARG A 11 -16.32 -10.69 0.77
C ARG A 11 -15.16 -10.85 -0.20
N GLU A 12 -14.88 -12.07 -0.66
CA GLU A 12 -13.88 -12.35 -1.71
C GLU A 12 -14.27 -11.72 -3.06
N VAL A 13 -15.55 -11.72 -3.41
CA VAL A 13 -16.06 -11.12 -4.66
C VAL A 13 -16.00 -9.59 -4.67
N ARG A 14 -15.85 -8.94 -3.51
CA ARG A 14 -15.82 -7.46 -3.41
C ARG A 14 -14.42 -6.87 -3.39
N ARG A 15 -13.37 -7.67 -3.30
CA ARG A 15 -12.00 -7.15 -3.25
C ARG A 15 -11.53 -6.77 -4.65
N ALA A 16 -10.87 -5.61 -4.75
CA ALA A 16 -10.19 -5.24 -5.97
C ALA A 16 -9.09 -6.25 -6.28
N SER A 17 -9.02 -6.71 -7.52
CA SER A 17 -7.96 -7.61 -7.96
C SER A 17 -6.60 -6.90 -8.00
N ALA A 18 -5.51 -7.67 -7.92
CA ALA A 18 -4.16 -7.12 -8.09
C ALA A 18 -4.01 -6.39 -9.44
N GLU A 19 -4.63 -6.92 -10.50
CA GLU A 19 -4.65 -6.29 -11.82
C GLU A 19 -5.33 -4.92 -11.80
N ALA A 20 -6.51 -4.80 -11.22
CA ALA A 20 -7.24 -3.54 -11.11
C ALA A 20 -6.45 -2.51 -10.27
N MET A 21 -5.79 -2.94 -9.19
CA MET A 21 -4.97 -2.08 -8.37
C MET A 21 -3.70 -1.62 -9.09
N ASN A 22 -3.07 -2.48 -9.89
CA ASN A 22 -1.93 -2.11 -10.74
C ASN A 22 -2.34 -1.13 -11.84
N ALA A 23 -3.51 -1.32 -12.46
CA ALA A 23 -4.06 -0.36 -13.42
C ALA A 23 -4.27 1.02 -12.77
N TYR A 24 -4.82 1.06 -11.55
CA TYR A 24 -4.94 2.30 -10.79
C TYR A 24 -3.58 2.93 -10.48
N ASN A 25 -2.60 2.16 -10.00
CA ASN A 25 -1.25 2.66 -9.70
C ASN A 25 -0.60 3.35 -10.89
N ALA A 26 -0.83 2.82 -12.09
CA ALA A 26 -0.30 3.41 -13.32
C ALA A 26 -0.88 4.80 -13.64
N THR A 27 -2.05 5.14 -13.09
CA THR A 27 -2.68 6.46 -13.30
C THR A 27 -2.27 7.51 -12.27
N VAL A 28 -1.65 7.10 -11.16
CA VAL A 28 -1.20 8.02 -10.10
C VAL A 28 0.29 8.30 -10.28
N PRO A 29 0.69 9.55 -10.59
CA PRO A 29 2.07 9.88 -10.96
C PRO A 29 3.12 9.38 -9.96
N PHE A 30 2.93 9.58 -8.67
CA PHE A 30 3.85 9.12 -7.63
C PHE A 30 3.95 7.59 -7.59
N ASN A 31 2.82 6.89 -7.67
CA ASN A 31 2.78 5.43 -7.63
C ASN A 31 3.47 4.82 -8.87
N ALA A 32 3.20 5.40 -10.04
CA ALA A 32 3.84 5.01 -11.30
C ALA A 32 5.36 5.26 -11.24
N TRP A 33 5.78 6.42 -10.70
CA TRP A 33 7.20 6.73 -10.51
C TRP A 33 7.85 5.78 -9.52
N LEU A 34 7.18 5.43 -8.43
CA LEU A 34 7.70 4.50 -7.42
C LEU A 34 7.89 3.09 -8.01
N GLY A 35 7.12 2.73 -9.03
CA GLY A 35 7.22 1.43 -9.71
C GLY A 35 6.76 0.26 -8.87
N ALA A 36 5.90 0.51 -7.88
CA ALA A 36 5.33 -0.53 -7.03
C ALA A 36 4.31 -1.37 -7.81
N GLU A 37 4.40 -2.69 -7.65
CA GLU A 37 3.49 -3.66 -8.25
C GLU A 37 2.78 -4.46 -7.17
N VAL A 38 1.45 -4.50 -7.21
CA VAL A 38 0.64 -5.39 -6.36
C VAL A 38 0.80 -6.81 -6.87
N VAL A 39 1.33 -7.68 -6.03
CA VAL A 39 1.58 -9.09 -6.34
C VAL A 39 0.37 -9.95 -5.96
N SER A 40 -0.23 -9.68 -4.82
CA SER A 40 -1.42 -10.38 -4.35
C SER A 40 -2.27 -9.52 -3.43
N ALA A 41 -3.57 -9.81 -3.43
CA ALA A 41 -4.53 -9.27 -2.49
C ALA A 41 -5.49 -10.37 -2.06
N ASP A 42 -5.46 -10.75 -0.80
CA ASP A 42 -6.27 -11.80 -0.22
C ASP A 42 -6.84 -11.40 1.15
N HIS A 43 -7.45 -12.34 1.86
CA HIS A 43 -8.05 -12.08 3.17
C HIS A 43 -7.03 -11.77 4.27
N GLU A 44 -5.77 -12.11 4.07
CA GLU A 44 -4.68 -11.80 5.00
C GLU A 44 -4.19 -10.37 4.84
N GLY A 45 -4.18 -9.85 3.60
CA GLY A 45 -3.70 -8.52 3.28
C GLY A 45 -3.29 -8.35 1.81
N VAL A 46 -2.50 -7.33 1.56
CA VAL A 46 -1.98 -6.99 0.23
C VAL A 46 -0.47 -7.03 0.24
N ARG A 47 0.11 -7.65 -0.79
CA ARG A 47 1.55 -7.75 -0.99
C ARG A 47 1.96 -6.98 -2.23
N LEU A 48 2.99 -6.15 -2.08
CA LEU A 48 3.60 -5.44 -3.20
C LEU A 48 5.07 -5.82 -3.31
N LYS A 49 5.61 -5.64 -4.53
CA LYS A 49 7.04 -5.59 -4.79
C LYS A 49 7.41 -4.23 -5.35
N VAL A 50 8.58 -3.73 -4.98
CA VAL A 50 9.10 -2.44 -5.44
C VAL A 50 10.55 -2.66 -5.87
N PRO A 51 10.84 -2.73 -7.18
CA PRO A 51 12.20 -2.82 -7.68
C PRO A 51 12.99 -1.57 -7.29
N TRP A 52 14.17 -1.75 -6.72
CA TRP A 52 15.03 -0.64 -6.33
C TRP A 52 15.57 0.09 -7.56
N ARG A 53 15.72 1.40 -7.44
CA ARG A 53 16.28 2.27 -8.47
C ARG A 53 17.27 3.24 -7.85
N VAL A 54 18.22 3.73 -8.63
CA VAL A 54 19.25 4.66 -8.16
C VAL A 54 18.64 5.96 -7.59
N GLU A 55 17.50 6.39 -8.11
CA GLU A 55 16.77 7.58 -7.64
C GLU A 55 16.22 7.42 -6.23
N PHE A 56 16.18 6.20 -5.69
CA PHE A 56 15.82 5.93 -4.31
C PHE A 56 16.95 6.19 -3.31
N GLY A 57 18.15 6.42 -3.83
CA GLY A 57 19.33 6.73 -3.01
C GLY A 57 19.17 8.02 -2.20
N GLY A 58 19.53 7.94 -0.94
CA GLY A 58 19.65 9.07 -0.01
C GLY A 58 21.11 9.35 0.31
N ALA A 59 21.50 9.22 1.58
CA ALA A 59 22.88 9.27 1.98
C ALA A 59 23.70 8.17 1.28
N PRO A 60 25.04 8.34 1.08
CA PRO A 60 25.83 7.38 0.33
C PRO A 60 25.59 5.93 0.75
N GLY A 61 25.24 5.08 -0.22
CA GLY A 61 25.02 3.66 -0.02
C GLY A 61 23.73 3.27 0.73
N MET A 62 22.75 4.16 0.82
CA MET A 62 21.46 3.86 1.51
C MET A 62 20.26 4.35 0.74
N THR A 63 19.16 3.61 0.83
CA THR A 63 17.86 4.08 0.39
C THR A 63 17.36 5.20 1.28
N HIS A 64 16.82 6.25 0.69
CA HIS A 64 16.25 7.37 1.44
C HIS A 64 15.05 6.92 2.27
N GLY A 65 14.99 7.33 3.54
CA GLY A 65 13.89 6.97 4.45
C GLY A 65 12.51 7.44 3.94
N GLY A 66 12.46 8.56 3.22
CA GLY A 66 11.23 9.04 2.58
C GLY A 66 10.69 8.11 1.49
N ILE A 67 11.56 7.37 0.81
CA ILE A 67 11.15 6.33 -0.15
C ILE A 67 10.45 5.18 0.60
N LEU A 68 11.06 4.71 1.70
CA LEU A 68 10.44 3.67 2.53
C LEU A 68 9.11 4.14 3.12
N ALA A 69 9.01 5.39 3.53
CA ALA A 69 7.76 6.00 3.99
C ALA A 69 6.68 5.99 2.89
N GLY A 70 7.05 6.41 1.67
CA GLY A 70 6.14 6.39 0.53
C GLY A 70 5.69 4.98 0.13
N ILE A 71 6.59 3.99 0.20
CA ILE A 71 6.25 2.58 -0.03
C ILE A 71 5.26 2.07 1.02
N ILE A 72 5.45 2.43 2.29
CA ILE A 72 4.55 2.04 3.38
C ILE A 72 3.18 2.68 3.22
N ASP A 73 3.12 3.98 2.91
CA ASP A 73 1.87 4.71 2.69
C ASP A 73 1.07 4.11 1.52
N LEU A 74 1.72 3.90 0.39
CA LEU A 74 1.11 3.27 -0.77
C LEU A 74 0.59 1.87 -0.45
N SER A 75 1.38 1.03 0.23
CA SER A 75 0.99 -0.34 0.57
C SER A 75 -0.24 -0.35 1.49
N ALA A 76 -0.29 0.55 2.45
CA ALA A 76 -1.43 0.71 3.35
C ALA A 76 -2.69 1.18 2.59
N TYR A 77 -2.54 2.11 1.65
CA TYR A 77 -3.64 2.55 0.79
C TYR A 77 -4.19 1.40 -0.07
N MET A 78 -3.30 0.57 -0.63
CA MET A 78 -3.69 -0.61 -1.43
C MET A 78 -4.50 -1.62 -0.61
N ALA A 79 -4.18 -1.81 0.67
CA ALA A 79 -4.96 -2.68 1.55
C ALA A 79 -6.40 -2.15 1.75
N LEU A 80 -6.57 -0.84 1.89
CA LEU A 80 -7.89 -0.20 1.97
C LEU A 80 -8.62 -0.21 0.63
N MET A 81 -7.89 -0.05 -0.47
CA MET A 81 -8.45 -0.16 -1.81
C MET A 81 -9.00 -1.56 -2.08
N ALA A 82 -8.27 -2.61 -1.68
CA ALA A 82 -8.73 -3.99 -1.79
C ALA A 82 -10.02 -4.25 -1.01
N GLU A 83 -10.17 -3.68 0.19
CA GLU A 83 -11.30 -3.94 1.06
C GLU A 83 -12.51 -3.02 0.78
N LYS A 84 -12.27 -1.74 0.48
CA LYS A 84 -13.30 -0.70 0.40
C LYS A 84 -13.37 0.01 -0.96
N GLY A 85 -12.50 -0.31 -1.90
CA GLY A 85 -12.37 0.40 -3.17
C GLY A 85 -11.64 1.74 -3.06
N GLY A 86 -10.97 2.00 -1.94
CA GLY A 86 -10.18 3.21 -1.71
C GLY A 86 -10.28 3.74 -0.29
N ALA A 87 -9.57 4.84 -0.06
CA ALA A 87 -9.57 5.59 1.18
C ALA A 87 -9.51 7.08 0.91
N GLY A 88 -9.78 7.88 1.94
CA GLY A 88 -9.46 9.30 1.96
C GLY A 88 -7.96 9.52 2.20
N PRO A 89 -7.55 10.75 2.52
CA PRO A 89 -6.15 11.06 2.78
C PRO A 89 -5.61 10.33 4.01
N THR A 90 -4.29 10.12 4.00
CA THR A 90 -3.53 9.69 5.16
C THR A 90 -3.61 10.76 6.25
N ILE A 91 -3.97 10.38 7.47
CA ILE A 91 -4.09 11.29 8.61
C ILE A 91 -2.80 11.28 9.42
N ASP A 92 -2.23 10.07 9.64
CA ASP A 92 -1.06 9.88 10.46
C ASP A 92 -0.29 8.63 10.03
N MET A 93 1.03 8.69 10.15
CA MET A 93 1.91 7.55 9.94
C MET A 93 3.01 7.53 11.01
N ARG A 94 3.20 6.37 11.58
CA ARG A 94 4.40 6.06 12.34
C ARG A 94 5.23 5.05 11.59
N ILE A 95 6.51 5.31 11.46
CA ILE A 95 7.45 4.42 10.74
C ILE A 95 8.65 4.15 11.64
N ASP A 96 9.02 2.87 11.73
CA ASP A 96 10.20 2.41 12.39
C ASP A 96 11.17 1.84 11.33
N TYR A 97 12.38 2.37 11.27
CA TYR A 97 13.43 1.95 10.34
C TYR A 97 14.36 0.99 11.05
N HIS A 98 14.45 -0.24 10.57
CA HIS A 98 15.16 -1.32 11.25
C HIS A 98 16.52 -1.61 10.62
N ARG A 99 16.64 -1.45 9.29
CA ARG A 99 17.84 -1.81 8.54
C ARG A 99 18.01 -0.97 7.29
N SER A 100 19.24 -0.59 7.01
CA SER A 100 19.60 0.08 5.74
C SER A 100 19.43 -0.86 4.56
N VAL A 101 19.01 -0.31 3.42
CA VAL A 101 18.93 -0.98 2.13
C VAL A 101 19.74 -0.20 1.12
N VAL A 102 20.58 -0.89 0.38
CA VAL A 102 21.48 -0.31 -0.63
C VAL A 102 20.95 -0.51 -2.04
N ASN A 103 20.36 -1.67 -2.29
CA ASN A 103 19.80 -2.08 -3.58
C ASN A 103 18.87 -3.28 -3.37
N GLY A 104 18.35 -3.81 -4.48
CA GLY A 104 17.49 -4.99 -4.47
C GLY A 104 16.01 -4.67 -4.34
N THR A 105 15.19 -5.62 -4.75
CA THR A 105 13.73 -5.48 -4.68
C THR A 105 13.26 -5.50 -3.23
N LEU A 106 12.38 -4.57 -2.90
CA LEU A 106 11.67 -4.53 -1.62
C LEU A 106 10.29 -5.20 -1.76
N PHE A 107 9.88 -5.87 -0.71
CA PHE A 107 8.59 -6.54 -0.62
C PHE A 107 7.82 -6.00 0.57
N THR A 108 6.55 -5.72 0.38
CA THR A 108 5.69 -5.25 1.48
C THR A 108 4.56 -6.22 1.74
N PHE A 109 4.12 -6.21 2.98
CA PHE A 109 2.86 -6.83 3.38
C PHE A 109 2.06 -5.83 4.21
N ALA A 110 0.88 -5.48 3.72
CA ALA A 110 -0.04 -4.54 4.35
C ALA A 110 -1.27 -5.29 4.88
N LYS A 111 -1.51 -5.16 6.17
CA LYS A 111 -2.61 -5.81 6.88
C LYS A 111 -3.53 -4.78 7.52
N LEU A 112 -4.83 -4.93 7.29
CA LEU A 112 -5.85 -4.11 7.95
C LEU A 112 -5.93 -4.49 9.43
N LEU A 113 -5.67 -3.53 10.32
CA LEU A 113 -5.88 -3.70 11.77
C LEU A 113 -7.31 -3.36 12.16
N ARG A 114 -7.84 -2.29 11.57
CA ARG A 114 -9.21 -1.83 11.81
C ARG A 114 -9.76 -1.13 10.59
N VAL A 115 -10.96 -1.51 10.19
CA VAL A 115 -11.73 -0.81 9.15
C VAL A 115 -12.95 -0.18 9.80
N GLY A 116 -12.85 1.11 10.08
CA GLY A 116 -13.92 1.88 10.71
C GLY A 116 -14.77 2.67 9.71
N ALA A 117 -15.87 3.26 10.18
CA ALA A 117 -16.71 4.11 9.35
C ALA A 117 -16.00 5.42 8.98
N THR A 118 -15.25 6.01 9.90
CA THR A 118 -14.58 7.30 9.74
C THR A 118 -13.07 7.15 9.58
N ILE A 119 -12.45 6.27 10.35
CA ILE A 119 -11.00 6.07 10.40
C ILE A 119 -10.68 4.58 10.27
N SER A 120 -9.70 4.27 9.44
CA SER A 120 -9.13 2.94 9.28
C SER A 120 -7.65 2.94 9.62
N THR A 121 -7.16 1.81 10.12
CA THR A 121 -5.77 1.64 10.53
C THR A 121 -5.18 0.41 9.83
N VAL A 122 -3.99 0.57 9.29
CA VAL A 122 -3.26 -0.45 8.54
C VAL A 122 -1.85 -0.59 9.11
N GLU A 123 -1.38 -1.81 9.23
CA GLU A 123 0.01 -2.13 9.52
C GLU A 123 0.71 -2.59 8.25
N VAL A 124 1.95 -2.16 8.07
CA VAL A 124 2.79 -2.52 6.91
C VAL A 124 4.16 -2.94 7.42
N VAL A 125 4.67 -4.03 6.85
CA VAL A 125 6.07 -4.44 6.99
C VAL A 125 6.75 -4.44 5.64
N VAL A 126 8.02 -4.06 5.62
CA VAL A 126 8.89 -4.03 4.44
C VAL A 126 10.07 -4.95 4.66
N HIS A 127 10.27 -5.88 3.73
CA HIS A 127 11.37 -6.84 3.74
C HIS A 127 12.19 -6.72 2.44
N ASP A 128 13.43 -7.14 2.50
CA ASP A 128 14.25 -7.39 1.32
C ASP A 128 14.04 -8.82 0.77
N ALA A 129 14.79 -9.17 -0.29
CA ALA A 129 14.72 -10.48 -0.92
C ALA A 129 15.15 -11.64 0.02
N GLU A 130 15.98 -11.36 1.01
CA GLU A 130 16.42 -12.32 2.03
C GLU A 130 15.48 -12.37 3.25
N GLN A 131 14.29 -11.77 3.15
CA GLN A 131 13.28 -11.69 4.21
C GLN A 131 13.75 -10.96 5.47
N ARG A 132 14.77 -10.10 5.37
CA ARG A 132 15.21 -9.27 6.49
C ARG A 132 14.25 -8.09 6.62
N LEU A 133 13.78 -7.81 7.84
CA LEU A 133 12.93 -6.67 8.13
C LEU A 133 13.70 -5.36 7.93
N ILE A 134 13.23 -4.52 7.01
CA ILE A 134 13.82 -3.23 6.63
C ILE A 134 13.14 -2.08 7.36
N ALA A 135 11.82 -2.03 7.27
CA ALA A 135 11.01 -1.01 7.94
C ALA A 135 9.64 -1.59 8.30
N SER A 136 8.98 -0.97 9.24
CA SER A 136 7.58 -1.23 9.54
C SER A 136 6.85 0.09 9.76
N GLY A 137 5.55 0.09 9.52
CA GLY A 137 4.74 1.28 9.72
C GLY A 137 3.31 0.96 10.11
N ARG A 138 2.72 1.93 10.78
CA ARG A 138 1.30 1.96 11.06
C ARG A 138 0.73 3.24 10.47
N CYS A 139 -0.27 3.08 9.59
CA CYS A 139 -0.90 4.18 8.88
C CYS A 139 -2.35 4.33 9.32
N VAL A 140 -2.79 5.55 9.44
CA VAL A 140 -4.17 5.93 9.75
C VAL A 140 -4.73 6.73 8.58
N PHE A 141 -5.88 6.29 8.07
CA PHE A 141 -6.55 6.92 6.94
C PHE A 141 -7.95 7.36 7.31
N LEU A 142 -8.43 8.41 6.66
CA LEU A 142 -9.84 8.70 6.61
C LEU A 142 -10.55 7.58 5.82
N SER A 143 -11.50 6.91 6.43
CA SER A 143 -12.19 5.75 5.81
C SER A 143 -13.19 6.12 4.73
N GLN A 144 -13.70 7.36 4.74
CA GLN A 144 -14.65 7.81 3.73
C GLN A 144 -13.92 7.93 2.40
N GLY A 145 -14.02 6.85 1.61
CA GLY A 145 -13.69 6.91 0.20
C GLY A 145 -14.56 7.98 -0.44
N ARG A 146 -13.95 9.05 -0.95
CA ARG A 146 -14.60 9.79 -2.00
C ARG A 146 -14.93 8.77 -3.08
N LYS A 147 -16.20 8.63 -3.42
CA LYS A 147 -16.61 8.22 -4.75
C LYS A 147 -16.11 9.31 -5.72
N ARG A 148 -14.82 9.34 -5.94
CA ARG A 148 -14.25 10.14 -7.01
C ARG A 148 -14.25 9.22 -8.21
N ALA A 149 -15.19 9.48 -9.12
CA ALA A 149 -14.93 9.15 -10.52
C ALA A 149 -13.52 9.66 -10.85
N PRO A 150 -12.74 8.97 -11.68
CA PRO A 150 -11.44 9.42 -12.10
C PRO A 150 -11.59 10.62 -13.03
N ASP A 151 -11.97 11.76 -12.48
CA ASP A 151 -11.77 13.02 -13.15
C ASP A 151 -10.29 13.35 -12.97
N ALA A 152 -9.60 13.37 -14.07
CA ALA A 152 -8.19 13.67 -14.19
C ALA A 152 -7.82 14.86 -13.29
N LEU A 153 -6.76 14.67 -12.49
CA LEU A 153 -6.05 15.80 -11.93
C LEU A 153 -5.61 16.67 -13.12
N PRO A 154 -5.83 18.00 -13.08
CA PRO A 154 -5.25 18.86 -14.09
C PRO A 154 -3.73 18.70 -14.03
N VAL A 155 -3.15 18.33 -15.16
CA VAL A 155 -1.70 18.13 -15.34
C VAL A 155 -1.03 19.45 -15.74
N ASP A 156 -1.55 20.56 -15.26
CA ASP A 156 -1.03 21.89 -15.57
C ASP A 156 -0.80 22.66 -14.27
N ALA A 157 0.40 22.52 -13.76
CA ALA A 157 1.05 23.53 -12.93
C ALA A 157 2.57 23.32 -12.99
#